data_3fcd6b6442fb6eb5ec041c84ee8d9f5c
#
_entry.id   3fcd6b6442fb6eb5ec041c84ee8d9f5c
#
_cell.length_a   1.000
_cell.length_b   1.000
_cell.length_c   1.000
_cell.angle_alpha   90.00
_cell.angle_beta   90.00
_cell.angle_gamma   90.00
#
_symmetry.space_group_name_H-M   'P 1'
#
loop_
_entity.id
_entity.type
_entity.pdbx_description
1 polymer ?
#
loop_
_entity_poly.entity_id
_entity_poly.type
_entity_poly.pdbx_seq_one_letter_code
_entity_poly.pdbx_strand_id
1 'polypeptide(L)'
;MNNDPLPRIDLRLLHQFVAVAEELHFRRAADRLGMSQPPLTAAIRRLEEEVGASLIERGRKTVRLTPAGAVLLDEARRLLAAANDALAATRDAASGKRQAGARTPGICR
;
A
#
# COMPACT_ATOMS: atom_id res chain seq x y z
N MET A 1 -21.05 -1.48 13.95
CA MET A 1 -20.14 -1.98 13.37
C MET A 1 -20.43 -2.50 12.11
N ASN A 2 -19.65 -2.27 11.27
CA ASN A 2 -19.86 -2.66 10.01
C ASN A 2 -19.57 -4.06 9.78
N ASN A 3 -20.24 -4.70 8.96
CA ASN A 3 -20.02 -6.08 8.67
C ASN A 3 -19.39 -6.31 7.33
N ASP A 4 -18.79 -5.30 6.78
CA ASP A 4 -18.13 -5.46 5.49
C ASP A 4 -16.98 -6.43 5.61
N PRO A 5 -16.80 -7.27 4.63
CA PRO A 5 -15.65 -8.17 4.67
C PRO A 5 -14.35 -7.39 4.57
N LEU A 6 -13.30 -7.97 5.11
CA LEU A 6 -12.00 -7.37 4.96
C LEU A 6 -11.53 -7.50 3.52
N PRO A 7 -10.84 -6.49 3.01
CA PRO A 7 -10.24 -6.62 1.69
C PRO A 7 -9.23 -7.76 1.67
N ARG A 8 -9.09 -8.41 0.54
CA ARG A 8 -8.14 -9.49 0.41
C ARG A 8 -6.77 -9.02 0.01
N ILE A 9 -6.51 -7.76 0.17
CA ILE A 9 -5.17 -7.22 -0.05
C ILE A 9 -4.68 -6.69 1.26
N ASP A 10 -3.39 -6.70 1.45
CA ASP A 10 -2.82 -6.19 2.67
C ASP A 10 -1.85 -5.04 2.37
N LEU A 11 -1.35 -4.43 3.41
CA LEU A 11 -0.47 -3.27 3.24
C LEU A 11 0.82 -3.63 2.55
N ARG A 12 1.31 -4.85 2.76
CA ARG A 12 2.53 -5.28 2.08
C ARG A 12 2.31 -5.32 0.57
N LEU A 13 1.17 -5.84 0.14
CA LEU A 13 0.86 -5.91 -1.27
C LEU A 13 0.79 -4.51 -1.87
N LEU A 14 0.17 -3.58 -1.14
CA LEU A 14 0.11 -2.19 -1.59
C LEU A 14 1.49 -1.57 -1.67
N HIS A 15 2.34 -1.85 -0.68
CA HIS A 15 3.71 -1.33 -0.66
C HIS A 15 4.49 -1.82 -1.88
N GLN A 16 4.33 -3.10 -2.20
CA GLN A 16 4.99 -3.67 -3.37
C GLN A 16 4.48 -3.04 -4.66
N PHE A 17 3.17 -2.82 -4.74
CA PHE A 17 2.61 -2.16 -5.91
C PHE A 17 3.14 -0.73 -6.07
N VAL A 18 3.23 0.02 -4.99
CA VAL A 18 3.77 1.38 -5.04
C VAL A 18 5.19 1.37 -5.60
N ALA A 19 6.01 0.42 -5.16
CA ALA A 19 7.38 0.33 -5.67
C ALA A 19 7.41 0.10 -7.18
N VAL A 20 6.57 -0.82 -7.67
CA VAL A 20 6.53 -1.08 -9.11
C VAL A 20 6.02 0.15 -9.86
N ALA A 21 4.99 0.78 -9.33
CA ALA A 21 4.37 1.92 -10.00
C ALA A 21 5.31 3.12 -10.06
N GLU A 22 6.13 3.29 -9.03
CA GLU A 22 7.07 4.41 -9.01
C GLU A 22 8.30 4.15 -9.86
N GLU A 23 8.79 2.91 -9.84
CA GLU A 23 9.98 2.58 -10.62
C GLU A 23 9.64 2.33 -12.10
N LEU A 24 8.46 1.86 -12.37
CA LEU A 24 8.03 1.44 -13.70
C LEU A 24 9.04 0.48 -14.33
N HIS A 25 9.57 -0.39 -13.49
CA HIS A 25 10.61 -1.33 -13.89
C HIS A 25 10.64 -2.41 -12.81
N PHE A 26 10.28 -3.63 -13.17
CA PHE A 26 10.15 -4.69 -12.17
C PHE A 26 11.45 -5.02 -11.46
N ARG A 27 12.55 -5.05 -12.20
CA ARG A 27 13.82 -5.37 -11.57
C ARG A 27 14.24 -4.31 -10.57
N ARG A 28 14.10 -3.05 -10.92
CA ARG A 28 14.44 -1.97 -9.98
C ARG A 28 13.55 -1.98 -8.77
N ALA A 29 12.25 -2.24 -9.00
CA ALA A 29 11.32 -2.32 -7.88
C ALA A 29 11.69 -3.45 -6.94
N ALA A 30 12.05 -4.61 -7.50
CA ALA A 30 12.46 -5.74 -6.68
C ALA A 30 13.71 -5.42 -5.89
N ASP A 31 14.69 -4.77 -6.54
CA ASP A 31 15.90 -4.37 -5.86
C ASP A 31 15.60 -3.40 -4.70
N ARG A 32 14.74 -2.43 -4.97
CA ARG A 32 14.32 -1.46 -3.95
C ARG A 32 13.66 -2.15 -2.75
N LEU A 33 12.92 -3.20 -3.01
CA LEU A 33 12.21 -3.94 -1.97
C LEU A 33 13.05 -5.03 -1.33
N GLY A 34 14.24 -5.28 -1.84
CA GLY A 34 15.09 -6.34 -1.31
C GLY A 34 14.53 -7.72 -1.59
N MET A 35 13.89 -7.91 -2.73
CA MET A 35 13.30 -9.19 -3.07
C MET A 35 13.61 -9.56 -4.51
N SER A 36 13.38 -10.80 -4.88
CA SER A 36 13.57 -11.21 -6.25
C SER A 36 12.34 -10.85 -7.07
N GLN A 37 12.48 -10.86 -8.39
CA GLN A 37 11.44 -10.45 -9.28
C GLN A 37 10.22 -11.38 -9.35
N PRO A 38 10.39 -12.70 -9.38
CA PRO A 38 9.21 -13.57 -9.51
C PRO A 38 8.15 -13.39 -8.44
N PRO A 39 8.49 -13.33 -7.14
CA PRO A 39 7.44 -13.08 -6.16
C PRO A 39 6.81 -11.69 -6.29
N LEU A 40 7.58 -10.71 -6.75
CA LEU A 40 7.01 -9.39 -6.98
C LEU A 40 6.01 -9.42 -8.11
N THR A 41 6.34 -10.10 -9.21
CA THR A 41 5.42 -10.25 -10.32
C THR A 41 4.15 -10.97 -9.87
N ALA A 42 4.30 -12.02 -9.06
CA ALA A 42 3.15 -12.76 -8.54
C ALA A 42 2.27 -11.87 -7.66
N ALA A 43 2.91 -11.01 -6.85
CA ALA A 43 2.16 -10.10 -5.98
C ALA A 43 1.31 -9.13 -6.80
N ILE A 44 1.88 -8.58 -7.88
CA ILE A 44 1.12 -7.66 -8.71
C ILE A 44 -0.05 -8.37 -9.39
N ARG A 45 0.15 -9.59 -9.86
CA ARG A 45 -0.94 -10.34 -10.46
C ARG A 45 -2.06 -10.62 -9.47
N ARG A 46 -1.67 -10.95 -8.24
CA ARG A 46 -2.65 -11.20 -7.21
C ARG A 46 -3.47 -9.94 -6.94
N LEU A 47 -2.80 -8.79 -6.90
CA LEU A 47 -3.48 -7.55 -6.69
C LEU A 47 -4.44 -7.24 -7.83
N GLU A 48 -4.03 -7.49 -9.06
CA GLU A 48 -4.88 -7.29 -10.21
C GLU A 48 -6.11 -8.20 -10.16
N GLU A 49 -5.93 -9.42 -9.69
CA GLU A 49 -7.04 -10.35 -9.52
C GLU A 49 -8.03 -9.84 -8.49
N GLU A 50 -7.53 -9.33 -7.38
CA GLU A 50 -8.43 -8.82 -6.34
C GLU A 50 -9.18 -7.58 -6.79
N VAL A 51 -8.52 -6.73 -7.55
CA VAL A 51 -9.16 -5.53 -8.07
C VAL A 51 -10.10 -5.84 -9.23
N GLY A 52 -9.78 -6.86 -9.98
CA GLY A 52 -10.55 -7.22 -11.16
C GLY A 52 -10.20 -6.39 -12.37
N ALA A 53 -9.00 -5.83 -12.41
CA ALA A 53 -8.55 -5.00 -13.52
C ALA A 53 -7.04 -5.02 -13.62
N SER A 54 -6.55 -4.75 -14.80
CA SER A 54 -5.12 -4.61 -14.99
C SER A 54 -4.66 -3.29 -14.41
N LEU A 55 -3.58 -3.31 -13.68
CA LEU A 55 -3.01 -2.10 -13.07
C LEU A 55 -1.72 -1.68 -13.77
N ILE A 56 -1.05 -2.63 -14.37
CA ILE A 56 0.22 -2.42 -15.05
C ILE A 56 0.11 -2.95 -16.45
N GLU A 57 0.50 -2.15 -17.43
CA GLU A 57 0.63 -2.63 -18.81
C GLU A 57 2.08 -2.93 -19.07
N ARG A 58 2.35 -4.12 -19.60
CA ARG A 58 3.70 -4.51 -19.90
C ARG A 58 3.89 -4.59 -21.39
N GLY A 59 4.66 -3.70 -21.95
CA GLY A 59 5.07 -3.76 -23.32
C GLY A 59 6.37 -4.52 -23.40
N ARG A 60 6.97 -4.57 -24.58
CA ARG A 60 8.21 -5.24 -24.71
C ARG A 60 9.27 -4.67 -23.89
N LYS A 61 9.40 -3.35 -23.85
CA LYS A 61 10.44 -2.71 -23.09
C LYS A 61 9.91 -1.67 -22.15
N THR A 62 8.61 -1.59 -21.98
CA THR A 62 8.04 -0.55 -21.17
C THR A 62 7.05 -1.13 -20.19
N VAL A 63 6.94 -0.46 -19.05
CA VAL A 63 5.94 -0.76 -18.04
C VAL A 63 5.23 0.54 -17.79
N ARG A 64 3.92 0.52 -17.85
CA ARG A 64 3.14 1.73 -17.61
C ARG A 64 1.95 1.42 -16.74
N LEU A 65 1.47 2.42 -16.06
CA LEU A 65 0.25 2.26 -15.27
C LEU A 65 -0.97 2.37 -16.17
N THR A 66 -1.95 1.54 -15.91
CA THR A 66 -3.27 1.75 -16.48
C THR A 66 -3.95 2.87 -15.72
N PRO A 67 -5.08 3.39 -16.21
CA PRO A 67 -5.85 4.35 -15.41
C PRO A 67 -6.22 3.81 -14.02
N ALA A 68 -6.58 2.53 -13.94
CA ALA A 68 -6.86 1.93 -12.64
C ALA A 68 -5.62 1.90 -11.77
N GLY A 69 -4.45 1.61 -12.37
CA GLY A 69 -3.20 1.61 -11.63
C GLY A 69 -2.85 2.98 -11.09
N ALA A 70 -3.11 4.03 -11.87
CA ALA A 70 -2.85 5.39 -11.41
C ALA A 70 -3.72 5.76 -10.21
N VAL A 71 -4.98 5.36 -10.25
CA VAL A 71 -5.88 5.60 -9.12
C VAL A 71 -5.40 4.82 -7.90
N LEU A 72 -5.04 3.56 -8.10
CA LEU A 72 -4.61 2.76 -6.97
C LEU A 72 -3.31 3.27 -6.38
N LEU A 73 -2.38 3.76 -7.20
CA LEU A 73 -1.15 4.32 -6.67
C LEU A 73 -1.44 5.45 -5.70
N ASP A 74 -2.33 6.35 -6.08
CA ASP A 74 -2.67 7.47 -5.24
C ASP A 74 -3.34 7.01 -3.95
N GLU A 75 -4.28 6.08 -4.05
CA GLU A 75 -4.96 5.56 -2.88
C GLU A 75 -4.03 4.74 -2.00
N ALA A 76 -3.15 3.95 -2.59
CA ALA A 76 -2.21 3.14 -1.80
C ALA A 76 -1.27 4.04 -1.00
N ARG A 77 -0.81 5.13 -1.60
CA ARG A 77 0.04 6.07 -0.87
C ARG A 77 -0.68 6.64 0.34
N ARG A 78 -1.96 6.98 0.18
CA ARG A 78 -2.74 7.51 1.30
C ARG A 78 -2.95 6.46 2.39
N LEU A 79 -3.24 5.23 1.97
CA LEU A 79 -3.46 4.15 2.95
C LEU A 79 -2.20 3.84 3.72
N LEU A 80 -1.06 3.79 3.04
CA LEU A 80 0.20 3.50 3.72
C LEU A 80 0.58 4.63 4.67
N ALA A 81 0.37 5.87 4.24
CA ALA A 81 0.64 7.01 5.11
C ALA A 81 -0.26 6.98 6.35
N ALA A 82 -1.54 6.67 6.15
CA ALA A 82 -2.48 6.60 7.26
C ALA A 82 -2.09 5.51 8.25
N ALA A 83 -1.63 4.37 7.74
CA ALA A 83 -1.19 3.28 8.62
C ALA A 83 0.03 3.70 9.44
N ASN A 84 0.98 4.35 8.80
CA ASN A 84 2.16 4.82 9.50
C ASN A 84 1.82 5.88 10.54
N ASP A 85 0.90 6.78 10.19
CA ASP A 85 0.46 7.81 11.14
C ASP A 85 -0.25 7.19 12.33
N ALA A 86 -1.05 6.17 12.11
CA ALA A 86 -1.74 5.49 13.19
C ALA A 86 -0.75 4.84 14.16
N LEU A 87 0.29 4.22 13.62
CA LEU A 87 1.32 3.61 14.46
C LEU A 87 2.08 4.66 15.23
N ALA A 88 2.42 5.76 14.57
CA ALA A 88 3.16 6.84 15.25
C ALA A 88 2.33 7.44 16.38
N ALA A 89 1.06 7.69 16.12
CA ALA A 89 0.17 8.25 17.14
C ALA A 89 0.05 7.31 18.33
N THR A 90 -0.05 6.01 18.03
CA THR A 90 -0.18 5.01 19.08
C THR A 90 1.08 4.93 19.93
N ARG A 91 2.24 4.94 19.27
CA ARG A 91 3.50 4.90 20.00
C ARG A 91 3.70 6.15 20.86
N ASP A 92 3.31 7.30 20.34
CA ASP A 92 3.40 8.53 21.11
C ASP A 92 2.54 8.47 22.36
N ALA A 93 1.33 7.96 22.23
CA ALA A 93 0.45 7.82 23.37
C ALA A 93 1.04 6.85 24.39
N ALA A 94 1.63 5.75 23.92
CA ALA A 94 2.22 4.77 24.81
C ALA A 94 3.41 5.34 25.56
N SER A 95 4.16 6.24 24.95
CA SER A 95 5.32 6.82 25.60
C SER A 95 4.98 8.08 26.38
N GLY A 96 3.74 8.52 26.34
CA GLY A 96 3.34 9.72 27.05
C GLY A 96 3.72 11.00 26.39
N LYS A 97 4.24 10.94 25.19
CA LYS A 97 4.65 12.14 24.54
C LYS A 97 3.53 12.93 23.97
N ARG A 98 2.49 12.28 23.49
CA ARG A 98 1.46 13.00 22.85
C ARG A 98 0.46 13.51 23.83
N GLN A 99 0.08 14.73 23.71
CA GLN A 99 -0.87 15.27 24.58
C GLN A 99 -2.19 14.84 24.14
N ALA A 100 -2.87 14.38 25.02
CA ALA A 100 -4.06 13.86 24.73
C ALA A 100 -4.97 14.68 23.99
N GLY A 101 -4.96 15.81 24.16
CA GLY A 101 -5.96 16.54 23.58
C GLY A 101 -6.17 16.29 22.22
N ALA A 102 -5.29 15.90 21.61
CA ALA A 102 -5.38 15.84 20.28
C ALA A 102 -6.46 15.06 19.80
N ARG A 103 -6.71 14.01 20.05
CA ARG A 103 -7.67 13.31 19.48
C ARG A 103 -8.34 12.50 20.27
N THR A 104 -8.57 12.55 21.01
CA THR A 104 -9.12 11.79 21.79
C THR A 104 -10.09 11.24 21.81
N PRO A 105 -10.55 10.84 21.61
CA PRO A 105 -11.51 10.30 21.62
C PRO A 105 -11.72 9.60 22.62
N GLY A 106 -12.12 9.61 22.99
CA GLY A 106 -12.33 9.02 23.78
C GLY A 106 -12.23 8.14 24.25
N ILE A 107 -12.24 7.97 24.49
CA ILE A 107 -12.13 7.17 24.91
C ILE A 107 -11.92 6.99 25.78
N CYS A 108 -11.91 7.29 26.11
CA CYS A 108 -11.62 7.16 26.85
C CYS A 108 -11.70 6.67 27.61
N ARG A 109 -11.92 6.49 27.82
CA ARG A 109 -11.86 6.08 28.51
C ARG A 109 -11.61 5.47 28.82
#